data_846a864a3751e6b9f25cf6b3bb08d82e
#
_entry.id   846a864a3751e6b9f25cf6b3bb08d82e
#
_cell.length_a   1.000
_cell.length_b   1.000
_cell.length_c   1.000
_cell.angle_alpha   90.00
_cell.angle_beta   90.00
_cell.angle_gamma   90.00
#
_symmetry.space_group_name_H-M   'P 1'
#
loop_
_entity.id
_entity.type
_entity.pdbx_description
1 polymer ?
#
loop_
_entity_poly.entity_id
_entity_poly.type
_entity_poly.pdbx_seq_one_letter_code
_entity_poly.pdbx_strand_id
1 'polypeptide(L)'
;MELDICGLGAVSSIGGDPETIHDALCAGRSGLGPLRVYDTTKFRSGTAYEIDDRAAPGKDEPGRSTKWLIDAIAQALSDAGLSELPENCPVLVGTTHREQRTTELWWRGEADTDFTDLHFGTAIRDRFGTVETHTFANACAASLTVLGLAADLITDGECDTVVVAGTDGLTEATFGIFDRVQSGVPGEVRPFAKERHGMMMGEGASAVVLRRPGHGGPVAARLRSVALNCDADHPTVPEPGSVARVVRQAHDRAGIGPDQVDLVLLHGTGTVRNDLVETGMLHDVFAGTKPALTAIKSSTGHTLGGSGLLSLIVAAISLRKRLVPPILGLTEPMDEAEGLDLVRDEPRGGRFRIAQVDAFGLSGINAVAIVEAAS
;
A
#
# COMPACT_ATOMS: atom_id res chain seq x y z
N MET A 1 8.96 19.66 -6.24
CA MET A 1 7.54 19.61 -5.83
C MET A 1 7.50 19.46 -4.32
N GLU A 2 6.57 20.12 -3.65
CA GLU A 2 6.31 19.93 -2.21
C GLU A 2 4.82 20.11 -2.00
N LEU A 3 4.13 19.08 -1.53
CA LEU A 3 2.69 19.08 -1.29
C LEU A 3 2.41 18.55 0.13
N ASP A 4 1.35 19.07 0.75
CA ASP A 4 0.97 18.66 2.10
C ASP A 4 0.05 17.44 2.08
N ILE A 5 0.42 16.39 2.80
CA ILE A 5 -0.45 15.27 3.14
C ILE A 5 -1.18 15.68 4.42
N CYS A 6 -2.47 16.05 4.29
CA CYS A 6 -3.23 16.69 5.36
C CYS A 6 -4.06 15.71 6.19
N GLY A 7 -4.45 14.57 5.61
CA GLY A 7 -5.25 13.57 6.30
C GLY A 7 -4.93 12.17 5.86
N LEU A 8 -5.05 11.24 6.78
CA LEU A 8 -4.75 9.81 6.62
C LEU A 8 -5.98 8.98 6.97
N GLY A 9 -6.27 7.93 6.19
CA GLY A 9 -7.30 6.95 6.47
C GLY A 9 -6.87 5.58 6.02
N ALA A 10 -7.14 4.55 6.79
CA ALA A 10 -6.80 3.18 6.44
C ALA A 10 -7.64 2.15 7.19
N VAL A 11 -7.87 1.01 6.53
CA VAL A 11 -8.48 -0.19 7.11
C VAL A 11 -7.67 -1.39 6.64
N SER A 12 -7.36 -2.32 7.54
CA SER A 12 -6.65 -3.56 7.22
C SER A 12 -7.02 -4.68 8.20
N SER A 13 -6.50 -5.87 7.97
CA SER A 13 -6.72 -7.03 8.85
C SER A 13 -6.21 -6.85 10.30
N ILE A 14 -5.40 -5.83 10.59
CA ILE A 14 -4.83 -5.57 11.92
C ILE A 14 -5.33 -4.29 12.58
N GLY A 15 -6.19 -3.53 11.92
CA GLY A 15 -6.76 -2.30 12.48
C GLY A 15 -7.73 -1.60 11.53
N GLY A 16 -8.66 -0.87 12.10
CA GLY A 16 -9.71 -0.13 11.39
C GLY A 16 -9.39 1.36 11.18
N ASP A 17 -8.20 1.83 11.58
CA ASP A 17 -7.72 3.20 11.40
C ASP A 17 -6.18 3.24 11.36
N PRO A 18 -5.56 4.33 10.85
CA PRO A 18 -4.12 4.45 10.70
C PRO A 18 -3.31 4.27 11.99
N GLU A 19 -3.79 4.85 13.10
CA GLU A 19 -3.09 4.77 14.39
C GLU A 19 -3.09 3.35 14.96
N THR A 20 -4.27 2.71 14.95
CA THR A 20 -4.43 1.32 15.39
C THR A 20 -3.58 0.36 14.55
N ILE A 21 -3.50 0.58 13.23
CA ILE A 21 -2.65 -0.22 12.34
C ILE A 21 -1.17 -0.06 12.70
N HIS A 22 -0.70 1.17 12.88
CA HIS A 22 0.70 1.43 13.24
C HIS A 22 1.05 0.82 14.61
N ASP A 23 0.18 0.96 15.60
CA ASP A 23 0.38 0.40 16.93
C ASP A 23 0.36 -1.13 16.90
N ALA A 24 -0.48 -1.73 16.05
CA ALA A 24 -0.50 -3.17 15.80
C ALA A 24 0.80 -3.68 15.19
N LEU A 25 1.34 -2.95 14.19
CA LEU A 25 2.63 -3.25 13.58
C LEU A 25 3.77 -3.21 14.63
N CYS A 26 3.80 -2.16 15.43
CA CYS A 26 4.79 -2.02 16.52
C CYS A 26 4.64 -3.10 17.60
N ALA A 27 3.44 -3.58 17.85
CA ALA A 27 3.17 -4.68 18.78
C ALA A 27 3.40 -6.08 18.19
N GLY A 28 3.89 -6.18 16.93
CA GLY A 28 4.12 -7.45 16.25
C GLY A 28 2.84 -8.25 16.02
N ARG A 29 1.70 -7.61 15.85
CA ARG A 29 0.43 -8.29 15.54
C ARG A 29 0.37 -8.72 14.08
N SER A 30 -0.21 -9.90 13.84
CA SER A 30 -0.47 -10.44 12.52
C SER A 30 -1.97 -10.54 12.27
N GLY A 31 -2.40 -10.16 11.07
CA GLY A 31 -3.76 -10.39 10.58
C GLY A 31 -3.93 -11.76 9.90
N LEU A 32 -2.90 -12.62 9.92
CA LEU A 32 -2.97 -13.94 9.32
C LEU A 32 -4.00 -14.82 10.02
N GLY A 33 -4.88 -15.42 9.25
CA GLY A 33 -5.91 -16.33 9.76
C GLY A 33 -6.36 -17.34 8.70
N PRO A 34 -7.22 -18.27 9.09
CA PRO A 34 -7.85 -19.17 8.14
C PRO A 34 -8.64 -18.38 7.09
N LEU A 35 -8.53 -18.79 5.83
CA LEU A 35 -9.30 -18.22 4.73
C LEU A 35 -10.79 -18.57 4.90
N ARG A 36 -11.65 -17.55 4.94
CA ARG A 36 -13.09 -17.69 5.23
C ARG A 36 -14.00 -17.21 4.10
N VAL A 37 -13.41 -16.51 3.11
CA VAL A 37 -14.14 -15.86 2.01
C VAL A 37 -14.79 -16.86 1.07
N TYR A 38 -14.12 -17.98 0.79
CA TYR A 38 -14.56 -19.00 -0.18
C TYR A 38 -13.99 -20.38 0.16
N ASP A 39 -14.48 -21.40 -0.54
CA ASP A 39 -14.06 -22.79 -0.38
C ASP A 39 -12.56 -22.95 -0.68
N THR A 40 -11.82 -23.38 0.33
CA THR A 40 -10.36 -23.57 0.27
C THR A 40 -9.93 -24.88 -0.38
N THR A 41 -10.85 -25.83 -0.59
CA THR A 41 -10.51 -27.17 -1.12
C THR A 41 -9.87 -27.14 -2.52
N LYS A 42 -10.03 -26.02 -3.23
CA LYS A 42 -9.48 -25.81 -4.59
C LYS A 42 -8.05 -25.26 -4.58
N PHE A 43 -7.55 -24.84 -3.43
CA PHE A 43 -6.29 -24.14 -3.29
C PHE A 43 -5.30 -24.94 -2.43
N ARG A 44 -4.02 -24.69 -2.61
CA ARG A 44 -2.96 -25.27 -1.79
C ARG A 44 -2.86 -24.55 -0.44
N SER A 45 -3.12 -23.22 -0.43
CA SER A 45 -3.15 -22.41 0.78
C SER A 45 -4.56 -22.31 1.34
N GLY A 46 -4.70 -22.37 2.66
CA GLY A 46 -5.97 -22.19 3.38
C GLY A 46 -5.95 -20.96 4.32
N THR A 47 -5.00 -20.02 4.12
CA THR A 47 -4.82 -18.86 4.99
C THR A 47 -4.69 -17.57 4.19
N ALA A 48 -5.10 -16.45 4.79
CA ALA A 48 -4.98 -15.09 4.24
C ALA A 48 -5.02 -14.05 5.35
N TYR A 49 -4.88 -12.78 5.01
CA TYR A 49 -4.99 -11.65 5.93
C TYR A 49 -6.32 -10.92 5.68
N GLU A 50 -7.40 -11.49 6.20
CA GLU A 50 -8.77 -11.00 6.00
C GLU A 50 -9.18 -9.98 7.05
N ILE A 51 -9.97 -8.98 6.64
CA ILE A 51 -10.68 -8.10 7.57
C ILE A 51 -11.86 -8.88 8.16
N ASP A 52 -11.97 -8.91 9.49
CA ASP A 52 -13.01 -9.67 10.21
C ASP A 52 -14.28 -8.82 10.41
N ASP A 53 -14.96 -8.49 9.29
CA ASP A 53 -16.16 -7.67 9.26
C ASP A 53 -17.37 -8.38 8.61
N ARG A 54 -17.30 -9.71 8.39
CA ARG A 54 -18.39 -10.50 7.82
C ARG A 54 -19.45 -10.80 8.87
N ALA A 55 -20.73 -10.75 8.45
CA ALA A 55 -21.87 -11.05 9.31
C ALA A 55 -21.85 -12.51 9.81
N ALA A 56 -21.29 -13.44 9.05
CA ALA A 56 -21.14 -14.84 9.44
C ALA A 56 -19.93 -15.48 8.71
N PRO A 57 -19.24 -16.45 9.35
CA PRO A 57 -18.16 -17.20 8.70
C PRO A 57 -18.65 -17.87 7.40
N GLY A 58 -17.86 -17.72 6.32
CA GLY A 58 -18.15 -18.33 5.02
C GLY A 58 -19.26 -17.65 4.22
N LYS A 59 -19.86 -16.60 4.75
CA LYS A 59 -20.83 -15.78 4.02
C LYS A 59 -20.18 -14.45 3.65
N ASP A 60 -19.84 -14.31 2.38
CA ASP A 60 -19.30 -13.08 1.84
C ASP A 60 -20.39 -12.14 1.34
N GLU A 61 -20.10 -10.85 1.28
CA GLU A 61 -21.03 -9.81 0.87
C GLU A 61 -20.47 -9.03 -0.31
N PRO A 62 -21.31 -8.62 -1.27
CA PRO A 62 -20.85 -7.74 -2.35
C PRO A 62 -20.45 -6.37 -1.82
N GLY A 63 -19.54 -5.69 -2.52
CA GLY A 63 -19.19 -4.30 -2.22
C GLY A 63 -18.28 -4.10 -1.00
N ARG A 64 -17.63 -5.13 -0.47
CA ARG A 64 -16.77 -4.99 0.72
C ARG A 64 -15.56 -4.07 0.47
N SER A 65 -14.90 -4.21 -0.70
CA SER A 65 -13.79 -3.32 -1.04
C SER A 65 -14.23 -1.86 -1.16
N THR A 66 -15.42 -1.62 -1.71
CA THR A 66 -16.04 -0.30 -1.78
C THR A 66 -16.34 0.25 -0.39
N LYS A 67 -16.88 -0.56 0.52
CA LYS A 67 -17.15 -0.14 1.91
C LYS A 67 -15.86 0.31 2.60
N TRP A 68 -14.80 -0.48 2.57
CA TRP A 68 -13.52 -0.10 3.17
C TRP A 68 -12.92 1.16 2.55
N LEU A 69 -13.08 1.32 1.23
CA LEU A 69 -12.64 2.51 0.52
C LEU A 69 -13.35 3.77 1.02
N ILE A 70 -14.68 3.71 1.16
CA ILE A 70 -15.50 4.80 1.71
C ILE A 70 -15.09 5.13 3.14
N ASP A 71 -14.88 4.11 3.98
CA ASP A 71 -14.43 4.29 5.37
C ASP A 71 -13.06 4.96 5.42
N ALA A 72 -12.09 4.53 4.61
CA ALA A 72 -10.76 5.14 4.54
C ALA A 72 -10.81 6.59 4.05
N ILE A 73 -11.63 6.90 3.03
CA ILE A 73 -11.81 8.28 2.55
C ILE A 73 -12.42 9.14 3.64
N ALA A 74 -13.46 8.66 4.33
CA ALA A 74 -14.09 9.40 5.43
C ALA A 74 -13.12 9.70 6.57
N GLN A 75 -12.26 8.74 6.93
CA GLN A 75 -11.20 8.94 7.92
C GLN A 75 -10.21 10.01 7.46
N ALA A 76 -9.72 9.92 6.21
CA ALA A 76 -8.75 10.88 5.68
C ALA A 76 -9.31 12.31 5.63
N LEU A 77 -10.58 12.48 5.25
CA LEU A 77 -11.25 13.78 5.29
C LEU A 77 -11.35 14.31 6.72
N SER A 78 -11.79 13.47 7.65
CA SER A 78 -11.91 13.85 9.07
C SER A 78 -10.56 14.24 9.67
N ASP A 79 -9.48 13.48 9.39
CA ASP A 79 -8.13 13.76 9.86
C ASP A 79 -7.56 15.05 9.24
N ALA A 80 -7.95 15.38 7.99
CA ALA A 80 -7.64 16.65 7.33
C ALA A 80 -8.47 17.85 7.87
N GLY A 81 -9.40 17.62 8.81
CA GLY A 81 -10.31 18.64 9.32
C GLY A 81 -11.40 19.04 8.32
N LEU A 82 -11.72 18.18 7.36
CA LEU A 82 -12.73 18.42 6.34
C LEU A 82 -14.01 17.64 6.67
N SER A 83 -15.16 18.34 6.74
CA SER A 83 -16.47 17.72 6.93
C SER A 83 -17.08 17.15 5.64
N GLU A 84 -16.62 17.66 4.49
CA GLU A 84 -17.08 17.31 3.15
C GLU A 84 -15.94 17.48 2.15
N LEU A 85 -16.10 16.93 0.94
CA LEU A 85 -15.15 17.15 -0.14
C LEU A 85 -15.19 18.62 -0.58
N PRO A 86 -14.02 19.29 -0.70
CA PRO A 86 -13.96 20.64 -1.28
C PRO A 86 -14.51 20.68 -2.71
N GLU A 87 -14.98 21.82 -3.13
CA GLU A 87 -15.30 22.07 -4.52
C GLU A 87 -14.05 21.83 -5.40
N ASN A 88 -14.24 21.24 -6.56
CA ASN A 88 -13.14 20.86 -7.48
C ASN A 88 -12.06 19.97 -6.84
N CYS A 89 -12.49 19.00 -6.01
CA CYS A 89 -11.62 18.02 -5.39
C CYS A 89 -11.84 16.64 -6.04
N PRO A 90 -11.02 16.22 -7.02
CA PRO A 90 -11.13 14.90 -7.60
C PRO A 90 -10.73 13.80 -6.60
N VAL A 91 -11.33 12.62 -6.76
CA VAL A 91 -10.97 11.40 -6.03
C VAL A 91 -10.34 10.42 -6.98
N LEU A 92 -9.06 10.11 -6.78
CA LEU A 92 -8.30 9.14 -7.58
C LEU A 92 -8.14 7.83 -6.82
N VAL A 93 -8.57 6.72 -7.40
CA VAL A 93 -8.56 5.41 -6.77
C VAL A 93 -7.62 4.46 -7.53
N GLY A 94 -6.62 3.94 -6.82
CA GLY A 94 -5.74 2.87 -7.31
C GLY A 94 -6.23 1.49 -6.87
N THR A 95 -6.25 0.52 -7.78
CA THR A 95 -6.71 -0.85 -7.49
C THR A 95 -5.99 -1.85 -8.40
N THR A 96 -6.00 -3.11 -8.04
CA THR A 96 -5.56 -4.19 -8.94
C THR A 96 -6.72 -4.72 -9.76
N HIS A 97 -7.86 -4.99 -9.14
CA HIS A 97 -8.97 -5.71 -9.78
C HIS A 97 -10.38 -5.19 -9.43
N ARG A 98 -10.48 -4.01 -8.80
CA ARG A 98 -11.77 -3.37 -8.47
C ARG A 98 -12.65 -4.25 -7.57
N GLU A 99 -13.97 -4.24 -7.80
CA GLU A 99 -14.97 -5.09 -7.13
C GLU A 99 -15.09 -6.48 -7.79
N GLN A 100 -13.96 -7.12 -8.11
CA GLN A 100 -13.97 -8.44 -8.75
C GLN A 100 -14.68 -9.48 -7.87
N ARG A 101 -14.56 -9.41 -6.54
CA ARG A 101 -15.26 -10.34 -5.65
C ARG A 101 -16.77 -10.23 -5.78
N THR A 102 -17.34 -9.04 -5.90
CA THR A 102 -18.75 -8.80 -6.17
C THR A 102 -19.18 -9.45 -7.49
N THR A 103 -18.36 -9.35 -8.54
CA THR A 103 -18.58 -10.03 -9.83
C THR A 103 -18.58 -11.56 -9.68
N GLU A 104 -17.68 -12.13 -8.87
CA GLU A 104 -17.66 -13.57 -8.60
C GLU A 104 -18.92 -14.06 -7.90
N LEU A 105 -19.41 -13.30 -6.91
CA LEU A 105 -20.67 -13.60 -6.19
C LEU A 105 -21.89 -13.52 -7.14
N TRP A 106 -21.96 -12.47 -7.94
CA TRP A 106 -23.01 -12.31 -8.95
C TRP A 106 -23.00 -13.48 -9.96
N TRP A 107 -21.84 -13.84 -10.48
CA TRP A 107 -21.70 -14.95 -11.42
C TRP A 107 -22.21 -16.30 -10.85
N ARG A 108 -22.13 -16.48 -9.54
CA ARG A 108 -22.61 -17.67 -8.84
C ARG A 108 -24.09 -17.61 -8.46
N GLY A 109 -24.74 -16.47 -8.66
CA GLY A 109 -26.10 -16.23 -8.17
C GLY A 109 -26.18 -16.08 -6.65
N GLU A 110 -25.06 -15.73 -6.00
CA GLU A 110 -24.96 -15.50 -4.55
C GLU A 110 -25.17 -14.04 -4.18
N ALA A 111 -25.15 -13.13 -5.15
CA ALA A 111 -25.46 -11.72 -4.98
C ALA A 111 -26.22 -11.18 -6.20
N ASP A 112 -27.09 -10.22 -5.95
CA ASP A 112 -27.65 -9.36 -6.97
C ASP A 112 -26.88 -8.02 -6.94
N THR A 113 -26.40 -7.54 -8.10
CA THR A 113 -25.64 -6.31 -8.22
C THR A 113 -25.90 -5.64 -9.54
N ASP A 114 -26.01 -4.33 -9.54
CA ASP A 114 -26.04 -3.54 -10.76
C ASP A 114 -24.62 -3.34 -11.29
N PHE A 115 -24.49 -3.18 -12.60
CA PHE A 115 -23.19 -2.91 -13.21
C PHE A 115 -22.53 -1.64 -12.66
N THR A 116 -23.30 -0.65 -12.26
CA THR A 116 -22.81 0.60 -11.67
C THR A 116 -22.20 0.40 -10.28
N ASP A 117 -22.62 -0.63 -9.54
CA ASP A 117 -22.06 -0.94 -8.21
C ASP A 117 -20.65 -1.50 -8.26
N LEU A 118 -20.21 -1.95 -9.45
CA LEU A 118 -18.82 -2.38 -9.67
C LEU A 118 -17.84 -1.19 -9.83
N HIS A 119 -18.35 0.04 -9.83
CA HIS A 119 -17.57 1.27 -9.95
C HIS A 119 -17.53 2.02 -8.63
N PHE A 120 -16.37 2.20 -8.07
CA PHE A 120 -16.16 2.96 -6.83
C PHE A 120 -16.74 4.38 -6.90
N GLY A 121 -16.71 5.01 -8.08
CA GLY A 121 -17.23 6.35 -8.29
C GLY A 121 -18.72 6.52 -7.95
N THR A 122 -19.55 5.48 -8.11
CA THR A 122 -20.97 5.52 -7.73
C THR A 122 -21.09 5.69 -6.20
N ALA A 123 -20.49 4.81 -5.43
CA ALA A 123 -20.53 4.86 -3.96
C ALA A 123 -19.85 6.14 -3.41
N ILE A 124 -18.78 6.61 -4.03
CA ILE A 124 -18.10 7.86 -3.65
C ILE A 124 -19.04 9.05 -3.84
N ARG A 125 -19.72 9.16 -4.99
CA ARG A 125 -20.72 10.23 -5.25
C ARG A 125 -21.89 10.16 -4.29
N ASP A 126 -22.41 8.95 -4.05
CA ASP A 126 -23.55 8.76 -3.14
C ASP A 126 -23.23 9.16 -1.70
N ARG A 127 -21.98 8.91 -1.26
CA ARG A 127 -21.54 9.19 0.11
C ARG A 127 -21.06 10.62 0.33
N PHE A 128 -20.36 11.20 -0.65
CA PHE A 128 -19.65 12.48 -0.51
C PHE A 128 -20.16 13.60 -1.43
N GLY A 129 -21.17 13.34 -2.23
CA GLY A 129 -21.73 14.29 -3.20
C GLY A 129 -21.12 14.15 -4.61
N THR A 130 -21.53 15.06 -5.50
CA THR A 130 -21.02 15.05 -6.87
C THR A 130 -19.58 15.45 -6.92
N VAL A 131 -18.71 14.51 -7.26
CA VAL A 131 -17.26 14.67 -7.38
C VAL A 131 -16.75 14.00 -8.64
N GLU A 132 -15.64 14.49 -9.15
CA GLU A 132 -14.89 13.83 -10.20
C GLU A 132 -14.14 12.64 -9.62
N THR A 133 -14.38 11.43 -10.17
CA THR A 133 -13.78 10.19 -9.68
C THR A 133 -13.15 9.41 -10.82
N HIS A 134 -11.91 8.95 -10.60
CA HIS A 134 -11.19 8.15 -11.57
C HIS A 134 -10.60 6.91 -10.88
N THR A 135 -10.72 5.76 -11.54
CA THR A 135 -10.19 4.48 -11.05
C THR A 135 -9.12 3.96 -12.00
N PHE A 136 -7.94 3.68 -11.47
CA PHE A 136 -6.77 3.19 -12.20
C PHE A 136 -6.39 1.80 -11.73
N ALA A 137 -6.29 0.86 -12.67
CA ALA A 137 -5.87 -0.51 -12.40
C ALA A 137 -4.41 -0.70 -12.84
N ASN A 138 -3.47 -0.51 -11.91
CA ASN A 138 -2.02 -0.56 -12.13
C ASN A 138 -1.32 -1.54 -11.17
N ALA A 139 -1.92 -2.73 -10.98
CA ALA A 139 -1.37 -3.76 -10.09
C ALA A 139 -0.98 -3.22 -8.70
N CYS A 140 0.06 -3.77 -8.09
CA CYS A 140 0.48 -3.43 -6.71
C CYS A 140 1.01 -1.98 -6.55
N ALA A 141 1.39 -1.32 -7.65
CA ALA A 141 1.85 0.07 -7.64
C ALA A 141 0.71 1.09 -7.83
N ALA A 142 -0.56 0.65 -7.96
CA ALA A 142 -1.68 1.49 -8.37
C ALA A 142 -1.87 2.72 -7.47
N SER A 143 -1.86 2.56 -6.15
CA SER A 143 -2.10 3.69 -5.24
C SER A 143 -0.98 4.73 -5.23
N LEU A 144 0.29 4.34 -5.38
CA LEU A 144 1.38 5.31 -5.56
C LEU A 144 1.38 5.91 -6.96
N THR A 145 0.91 5.19 -7.99
CA THR A 145 0.72 5.75 -9.33
C THR A 145 -0.30 6.88 -9.30
N VAL A 146 -1.45 6.67 -8.69
CA VAL A 146 -2.46 7.73 -8.59
C VAL A 146 -2.04 8.86 -7.66
N LEU A 147 -1.17 8.61 -6.68
CA LEU A 147 -0.55 9.67 -5.88
C LEU A 147 0.33 10.57 -6.75
N GLY A 148 1.09 9.99 -7.68
CA GLY A 148 1.86 10.76 -8.67
C GLY A 148 0.97 11.62 -9.56
N LEU A 149 -0.10 11.03 -10.11
CA LEU A 149 -1.08 11.78 -10.93
C LEU A 149 -1.75 12.91 -10.13
N ALA A 150 -2.13 12.67 -8.87
CA ALA A 150 -2.69 13.69 -8.00
C ALA A 150 -1.70 14.85 -7.78
N ALA A 151 -0.44 14.53 -7.61
CA ALA A 151 0.61 15.53 -7.44
C ALA A 151 0.80 16.38 -8.71
N ASP A 152 0.70 15.77 -9.90
CA ASP A 152 0.77 16.48 -11.18
C ASP A 152 -0.44 17.43 -11.32
N LEU A 153 -1.69 16.96 -11.06
CA LEU A 153 -2.89 17.79 -11.11
C LEU A 153 -2.78 19.06 -10.22
N ILE A 154 -2.29 18.90 -9.00
CA ILE A 154 -2.11 20.05 -8.09
C ILE A 154 -0.98 20.97 -8.59
N THR A 155 0.12 20.40 -9.07
CA THR A 155 1.30 21.17 -9.52
C THR A 155 0.96 21.96 -10.79
N ASP A 156 0.19 21.39 -11.70
CA ASP A 156 -0.27 22.03 -12.94
C ASP A 156 -1.39 23.05 -12.71
N GLY A 157 -1.94 23.12 -11.48
CA GLY A 157 -2.94 24.09 -11.09
C GLY A 157 -4.38 23.73 -11.51
N GLU A 158 -4.63 22.47 -11.84
CA GLU A 158 -5.96 21.98 -12.18
C GLU A 158 -6.88 21.94 -10.94
N CYS A 159 -6.32 21.67 -9.76
CA CYS A 159 -7.01 21.73 -8.48
C CYS A 159 -6.03 22.00 -7.33
N ASP A 160 -6.56 22.35 -6.15
CA ASP A 160 -5.75 22.60 -4.95
C ASP A 160 -5.75 21.46 -3.94
N THR A 161 -6.71 20.54 -4.10
CA THR A 161 -6.90 19.39 -3.22
C THR A 161 -7.29 18.16 -4.04
N VAL A 162 -6.70 17.02 -3.73
CA VAL A 162 -7.06 15.71 -4.31
C VAL A 162 -7.16 14.69 -3.18
N VAL A 163 -8.20 13.86 -3.21
CA VAL A 163 -8.23 12.65 -2.40
C VAL A 163 -7.65 11.51 -3.21
N VAL A 164 -6.60 10.91 -2.68
CA VAL A 164 -5.95 9.72 -3.26
C VAL A 164 -6.31 8.52 -2.40
N ALA A 165 -6.83 7.48 -3.02
CA ALA A 165 -7.23 6.27 -2.29
C ALA A 165 -6.82 5.00 -3.03
N GLY A 166 -6.84 3.87 -2.32
CA GLY A 166 -6.59 2.57 -2.90
C GLY A 166 -7.25 1.46 -2.11
N THR A 167 -7.73 0.43 -2.80
CA THR A 167 -8.37 -0.73 -2.17
C THR A 167 -8.32 -1.95 -3.05
N ASP A 168 -8.23 -3.11 -2.42
CA ASP A 168 -8.52 -4.41 -3.00
C ASP A 168 -8.97 -5.39 -1.89
N GLY A 169 -9.83 -6.32 -2.26
CA GLY A 169 -10.26 -7.43 -1.42
C GLY A 169 -9.76 -8.77 -1.95
N LEU A 170 -10.00 -9.83 -1.19
CA LEU A 170 -9.71 -11.19 -1.62
C LEU A 170 -10.69 -11.66 -2.71
N THR A 171 -10.15 -12.17 -3.81
CA THR A 171 -10.92 -12.77 -4.91
C THR A 171 -10.43 -14.18 -5.20
N GLU A 172 -11.32 -15.08 -5.57
CA GLU A 172 -10.95 -16.46 -5.91
C GLU A 172 -10.00 -16.54 -7.11
N ALA A 173 -10.24 -15.69 -8.11
CA ALA A 173 -9.43 -15.67 -9.32
C ALA A 173 -7.99 -15.25 -9.02
N THR A 174 -7.80 -14.13 -8.32
CA THR A 174 -6.47 -13.60 -8.00
C THR A 174 -5.75 -14.49 -6.99
N PHE A 175 -6.46 -14.99 -5.97
CA PHE A 175 -5.91 -15.94 -5.02
C PHE A 175 -5.43 -17.22 -5.72
N GLY A 176 -6.24 -17.77 -6.64
CA GLY A 176 -5.89 -18.95 -7.41
C GLY A 176 -4.69 -18.75 -8.34
N ILE A 177 -4.50 -17.54 -8.89
CA ILE A 177 -3.30 -17.21 -9.66
C ILE A 177 -2.06 -17.30 -8.76
N PHE A 178 -2.05 -16.58 -7.63
CA PHE A 178 -0.90 -16.58 -6.72
C PHE A 178 -0.66 -17.95 -6.09
N ASP A 179 -1.71 -18.69 -5.74
CA ASP A 179 -1.57 -20.05 -5.24
C ASP A 179 -0.86 -20.99 -6.24
N ARG A 180 -1.05 -20.79 -7.54
CA ARG A 180 -0.49 -21.64 -8.60
C ARG A 180 0.88 -21.21 -9.12
N VAL A 181 1.14 -19.91 -9.23
CA VAL A 181 2.39 -19.40 -9.83
C VAL A 181 3.57 -19.41 -8.87
N GLN A 182 3.33 -19.47 -7.57
CA GLN A 182 4.38 -19.55 -6.57
C GLN A 182 4.92 -20.98 -6.46
N SER A 183 6.24 -21.12 -6.31
CA SER A 183 6.93 -22.40 -6.19
C SER A 183 6.60 -23.14 -4.89
N GLY A 184 6.31 -22.39 -3.82
CA GLY A 184 5.94 -22.90 -2.50
C GLY A 184 4.55 -22.44 -2.07
N VAL A 185 4.02 -23.04 -1.01
CA VAL A 185 2.83 -22.56 -0.30
C VAL A 185 3.32 -21.84 0.96
N PRO A 186 3.27 -20.51 1.02
CA PRO A 186 3.69 -19.80 2.24
C PRO A 186 2.72 -20.09 3.37
N GLY A 187 3.23 -20.40 4.55
CA GLY A 187 2.44 -20.49 5.78
C GLY A 187 2.16 -19.09 6.35
N GLU A 188 3.05 -18.15 6.08
CA GLU A 188 3.00 -16.73 6.42
C GLU A 188 3.90 -15.94 5.48
N VAL A 189 3.71 -14.61 5.41
CA VAL A 189 4.59 -13.73 4.62
C VAL A 189 5.83 -13.40 5.43
N ARG A 190 7.01 -13.71 4.90
CA ARG A 190 8.32 -13.48 5.55
C ARG A 190 9.25 -12.65 4.66
N PRO A 191 9.07 -11.33 4.59
CA PRO A 191 9.93 -10.47 3.76
C PRO A 191 11.39 -10.57 4.20
N PHE A 192 12.30 -10.70 3.22
CA PHE A 192 13.75 -10.75 3.42
C PHE A 192 14.26 -11.90 4.29
N ALA A 193 13.41 -12.82 4.71
CA ALA A 193 13.85 -13.98 5.47
C ALA A 193 14.55 -15.01 4.56
N LYS A 194 15.51 -15.76 5.12
CA LYS A 194 16.18 -16.86 4.44
C LYS A 194 15.20 -17.90 3.94
N GLU A 195 14.23 -18.27 4.80
CA GLU A 195 13.15 -19.21 4.50
C GLU A 195 11.85 -18.49 4.07
N ARG A 196 11.94 -17.65 3.03
CA ARG A 196 10.76 -17.04 2.42
C ARG A 196 10.21 -17.88 1.29
N HIS A 197 8.91 -18.03 1.20
CA HIS A 197 8.27 -18.94 0.23
C HIS A 197 7.29 -18.26 -0.71
N GLY A 198 6.95 -16.98 -0.49
CA GLY A 198 6.04 -16.26 -1.35
C GLY A 198 5.19 -15.22 -0.60
N MET A 199 4.33 -14.58 -1.36
CA MET A 199 3.36 -13.62 -0.86
C MET A 199 2.02 -14.28 -0.51
N MET A 200 1.28 -13.63 0.37
CA MET A 200 -0.11 -13.94 0.65
C MET A 200 -0.95 -12.67 0.54
N MET A 201 -2.17 -12.82 0.05
CA MET A 201 -3.09 -11.71 -0.09
C MET A 201 -3.60 -11.22 1.26
N GLY A 202 -3.82 -9.91 1.34
CA GLY A 202 -4.50 -9.24 2.44
C GLY A 202 -5.60 -8.32 1.91
N GLU A 203 -6.56 -8.01 2.76
CA GLU A 203 -7.65 -7.08 2.49
C GLU A 203 -7.33 -5.72 3.10
N GLY A 204 -7.72 -4.64 2.43
CA GLY A 204 -7.55 -3.30 2.96
C GLY A 204 -7.91 -2.18 2.02
N ALA A 205 -8.06 -1.02 2.62
CA ALA A 205 -8.18 0.26 1.92
C ALA A 205 -7.31 1.31 2.61
N SER A 206 -6.89 2.29 1.84
CA SER A 206 -6.10 3.44 2.32
C SER A 206 -6.48 4.69 1.55
N ALA A 207 -6.43 5.85 2.22
CA ALA A 207 -6.70 7.14 1.59
C ALA A 207 -5.85 8.23 2.23
N VAL A 208 -5.47 9.22 1.43
CA VAL A 208 -4.85 10.46 1.91
C VAL A 208 -5.50 11.67 1.24
N VAL A 209 -5.52 12.79 1.96
CA VAL A 209 -5.86 14.10 1.41
C VAL A 209 -4.57 14.83 1.07
N LEU A 210 -4.34 15.06 -0.22
CA LEU A 210 -3.18 15.79 -0.73
C LEU A 210 -3.59 17.21 -1.08
N ARG A 211 -2.81 18.22 -0.63
CA ARG A 211 -3.13 19.62 -0.83
C ARG A 211 -1.91 20.44 -1.22
N ARG A 212 -2.15 21.54 -1.91
CA ARG A 212 -1.16 22.59 -2.13
C ARG A 212 -0.75 23.19 -0.78
N PRO A 213 0.54 23.49 -0.55
CA PRO A 213 0.98 24.14 0.69
C PRO A 213 0.29 25.48 0.92
N GLY A 214 0.00 25.78 2.19
CA GLY A 214 -0.61 27.04 2.59
C GLY A 214 -2.14 27.06 2.63
N HIS A 215 -2.80 25.92 2.38
CA HIS A 215 -4.28 25.83 2.53
C HIS A 215 -4.78 25.79 3.98
N GLY A 216 -3.86 25.81 4.95
CA GLY A 216 -4.20 25.69 6.38
C GLY A 216 -4.66 24.29 6.77
N GLY A 217 -4.84 24.07 8.08
CA GLY A 217 -5.22 22.77 8.63
C GLY A 217 -4.03 21.86 9.00
N PRO A 218 -4.30 20.63 9.42
CA PRO A 218 -3.26 19.69 9.84
C PRO A 218 -2.40 19.25 8.65
N VAL A 219 -1.13 18.97 8.91
CA VAL A 219 -0.19 18.37 7.96
C VAL A 219 0.43 17.15 8.64
N ALA A 220 0.10 15.98 8.16
CA ALA A 220 0.64 14.70 8.68
C ALA A 220 2.07 14.45 8.18
N ALA A 221 2.33 14.76 6.91
CA ALA A 221 3.64 14.65 6.27
C ALA A 221 3.66 15.54 5.02
N ARG A 222 4.83 15.68 4.38
CA ARG A 222 4.98 16.36 3.09
C ARG A 222 5.39 15.37 2.01
N LEU A 223 4.72 15.40 0.88
CA LEU A 223 5.12 14.67 -0.32
C LEU A 223 6.18 15.46 -1.07
N ARG A 224 7.39 14.91 -1.17
CA ARG A 224 8.52 15.55 -1.85
C ARG A 224 8.59 15.15 -3.33
N SER A 225 8.29 13.90 -3.62
CA SER A 225 8.27 13.40 -5.00
C SER A 225 7.50 12.09 -5.12
N VAL A 226 7.06 11.79 -6.34
CA VAL A 226 6.72 10.44 -6.81
C VAL A 226 7.44 10.21 -8.13
N ALA A 227 8.07 9.05 -8.28
CA ALA A 227 8.64 8.60 -9.54
C ALA A 227 7.98 7.30 -9.98
N LEU A 228 7.76 7.18 -11.28
CA LEU A 228 7.09 6.06 -11.91
C LEU A 228 7.90 5.58 -13.10
N ASN A 229 8.00 4.27 -13.28
CA ASN A 229 8.50 3.68 -14.53
C ASN A 229 7.84 2.33 -14.82
N CYS A 230 8.20 1.75 -15.96
CA CYS A 230 7.81 0.39 -16.33
C CYS A 230 9.04 -0.35 -16.87
N ASP A 231 9.24 -1.58 -16.37
CA ASP A 231 10.36 -2.44 -16.80
C ASP A 231 10.25 -2.84 -18.27
N ALA A 232 9.03 -3.14 -18.72
CA ALA A 232 8.71 -3.61 -20.07
C ALA A 232 9.55 -4.86 -20.50
N ASP A 233 9.92 -5.70 -19.53
CA ASP A 233 10.76 -6.89 -19.73
C ASP A 233 9.99 -8.18 -19.42
N HIS A 234 9.75 -8.48 -18.15
CA HIS A 234 9.12 -9.74 -17.74
C HIS A 234 7.83 -9.49 -16.92
N PRO A 235 6.75 -10.28 -17.13
CA PRO A 235 5.46 -10.00 -16.47
C PRO A 235 5.46 -10.20 -14.94
N THR A 236 6.39 -10.99 -14.38
CA THR A 236 6.38 -11.33 -12.96
C THR A 236 7.72 -11.16 -12.25
N VAL A 237 8.76 -10.77 -12.96
CA VAL A 237 10.12 -10.61 -12.41
C VAL A 237 10.51 -9.15 -12.55
N PRO A 238 10.72 -8.41 -11.44
CA PRO A 238 11.21 -7.04 -11.51
C PRO A 238 12.60 -6.98 -12.18
N GLU A 239 12.85 -5.97 -13.01
CA GLU A 239 14.16 -5.72 -13.63
C GLU A 239 15.02 -4.86 -12.69
N PRO A 240 16.17 -5.37 -12.20
CA PRO A 240 16.96 -4.69 -11.17
C PRO A 240 17.37 -3.26 -11.53
N GLY A 241 17.80 -3.04 -12.78
CA GLY A 241 18.23 -1.72 -13.25
C GLY A 241 17.06 -0.73 -13.34
N SER A 242 15.86 -1.20 -13.69
CA SER A 242 14.66 -0.37 -13.73
C SER A 242 14.20 0.04 -12.32
N VAL A 243 14.22 -0.91 -11.38
CA VAL A 243 13.92 -0.64 -9.97
C VAL A 243 14.91 0.38 -9.39
N ALA A 244 16.20 0.22 -9.61
CA ALA A 244 17.20 1.18 -9.16
C ALA A 244 17.04 2.57 -9.83
N ARG A 245 16.65 2.60 -11.11
CA ARG A 245 16.39 3.87 -11.84
C ARG A 245 15.22 4.64 -11.24
N VAL A 246 14.10 3.99 -10.93
CA VAL A 246 12.92 4.70 -10.37
C VAL A 246 13.22 5.26 -8.99
N VAL A 247 13.98 4.56 -8.16
CA VAL A 247 14.43 5.06 -6.86
C VAL A 247 15.30 6.31 -7.03
N ARG A 248 16.34 6.26 -7.88
CA ARG A 248 17.17 7.43 -8.16
C ARG A 248 16.38 8.60 -8.72
N GLN A 249 15.42 8.35 -9.62
CA GLN A 249 14.54 9.39 -10.14
C GLN A 249 13.67 10.04 -9.04
N ALA A 250 13.20 9.24 -8.05
CA ALA A 250 12.48 9.79 -6.91
C ALA A 250 13.37 10.69 -6.05
N HIS A 251 14.61 10.28 -5.77
CA HIS A 251 15.61 11.10 -5.06
C HIS A 251 15.91 12.39 -5.82
N ASP A 252 16.21 12.31 -7.12
CA ASP A 252 16.51 13.47 -7.97
C ASP A 252 15.34 14.48 -7.98
N ARG A 253 14.10 14.00 -8.14
CA ARG A 253 12.89 14.84 -8.12
C ARG A 253 12.65 15.50 -6.75
N ALA A 254 13.02 14.81 -5.67
CA ALA A 254 12.95 15.36 -4.31
C ALA A 254 14.10 16.32 -3.99
N GLY A 255 15.15 16.34 -4.80
CA GLY A 255 16.38 17.12 -4.57
C GLY A 255 17.17 16.60 -3.36
N ILE A 256 17.22 15.28 -3.16
CA ILE A 256 17.93 14.65 -2.04
C ILE A 256 18.94 13.59 -2.52
N GLY A 257 19.95 13.33 -1.69
CA GLY A 257 20.82 12.17 -1.83
C GLY A 257 20.33 10.98 -1.00
N PRO A 258 20.82 9.76 -1.27
CA PRO A 258 20.48 8.57 -0.49
C PRO A 258 20.90 8.68 0.99
N ASP A 259 21.91 9.50 1.31
CA ASP A 259 22.38 9.79 2.66
C ASP A 259 21.39 10.62 3.51
N GLN A 260 20.39 11.23 2.87
CA GLN A 260 19.32 11.99 3.53
C GLN A 260 18.07 11.15 3.82
N VAL A 261 17.99 9.92 3.31
CA VAL A 261 16.87 9.01 3.58
C VAL A 261 17.12 8.27 4.90
N ASP A 262 16.25 8.47 5.86
CA ASP A 262 16.34 7.86 7.19
C ASP A 262 15.61 6.53 7.29
N LEU A 263 14.55 6.35 6.48
CA LEU A 263 13.64 5.21 6.55
C LEU A 263 13.24 4.76 5.13
N VAL A 264 13.19 3.46 4.89
CA VAL A 264 12.59 2.89 3.68
C VAL A 264 11.49 1.90 4.07
N LEU A 265 10.27 2.17 3.60
CA LEU A 265 9.16 1.22 3.60
C LEU A 265 9.27 0.38 2.34
N LEU A 266 9.78 -0.82 2.51
CA LEU A 266 10.08 -1.75 1.43
C LEU A 266 8.81 -2.33 0.80
N HIS A 267 8.87 -2.65 -0.48
CA HIS A 267 7.80 -3.43 -1.10
C HIS A 267 7.64 -4.79 -0.42
N GLY A 268 8.72 -5.51 -0.18
CA GLY A 268 8.84 -6.62 0.76
C GLY A 268 7.70 -7.64 0.70
N THR A 269 7.59 -8.38 -0.40
CA THR A 269 6.49 -9.34 -0.61
C THR A 269 6.73 -10.71 0.01
N GLY A 270 7.96 -11.02 0.44
CA GLY A 270 8.36 -12.36 0.85
C GLY A 270 8.55 -13.33 -0.32
N THR A 271 8.51 -12.85 -1.56
CA THR A 271 8.84 -13.68 -2.73
C THR A 271 10.33 -13.70 -2.97
N VAL A 272 10.85 -14.86 -3.39
CA VAL A 272 12.29 -15.07 -3.61
C VAL A 272 12.85 -14.02 -4.57
N ARG A 273 12.15 -13.74 -5.66
CA ARG A 273 12.64 -12.85 -6.73
C ARG A 273 12.53 -11.37 -6.38
N ASN A 274 11.39 -10.93 -5.86
CA ASN A 274 11.22 -9.53 -5.49
C ASN A 274 12.23 -9.12 -4.42
N ASP A 275 12.31 -9.89 -3.33
CA ASP A 275 13.17 -9.52 -2.20
C ASP A 275 14.65 -9.54 -2.59
N LEU A 276 15.05 -10.42 -3.54
CA LEU A 276 16.42 -10.42 -4.08
C LEU A 276 16.71 -9.15 -4.89
N VAL A 277 15.79 -8.75 -5.79
CA VAL A 277 15.94 -7.54 -6.60
C VAL A 277 15.93 -6.30 -5.73
N GLU A 278 15.03 -6.23 -4.77
CA GLU A 278 14.93 -5.11 -3.84
C GLU A 278 16.19 -4.98 -2.97
N THR A 279 16.73 -6.10 -2.47
CA THR A 279 18.01 -6.13 -1.76
C THR A 279 19.18 -5.63 -2.63
N GLY A 280 19.25 -6.06 -3.89
CA GLY A 280 20.26 -5.59 -4.84
C GLY A 280 20.15 -4.09 -5.10
N MET A 281 18.94 -3.56 -5.24
CA MET A 281 18.70 -2.11 -5.36
C MET A 281 19.17 -1.35 -4.12
N LEU A 282 18.88 -1.87 -2.92
CA LEU A 282 19.31 -1.24 -1.67
C LEU A 282 20.83 -1.14 -1.58
N HIS A 283 21.57 -2.19 -1.92
CA HIS A 283 23.03 -2.16 -1.96
C HIS A 283 23.58 -1.19 -3.00
N ASP A 284 22.93 -1.08 -4.16
CA ASP A 284 23.37 -0.21 -5.26
C ASP A 284 23.08 1.27 -4.97
N VAL A 285 21.86 1.59 -4.51
CA VAL A 285 21.43 2.99 -4.31
C VAL A 285 21.95 3.56 -2.99
N PHE A 286 21.94 2.75 -1.92
CA PHE A 286 22.31 3.19 -0.57
C PHE A 286 23.74 2.79 -0.18
N ALA A 287 24.63 2.59 -1.17
CA ALA A 287 26.04 2.28 -0.90
C ALA A 287 26.68 3.34 0.02
N GLY A 288 27.16 2.89 1.18
CA GLY A 288 27.79 3.77 2.18
C GLY A 288 26.82 4.48 3.13
N THR A 289 25.53 4.26 3.01
CA THR A 289 24.48 4.77 3.92
C THR A 289 23.68 3.62 4.51
N LYS A 290 22.94 3.85 5.61
CA LYS A 290 22.18 2.79 6.28
C LYS A 290 20.83 3.35 6.78
N PRO A 291 19.85 3.58 5.89
CA PRO A 291 18.51 3.90 6.34
C PRO A 291 17.92 2.72 7.12
N ALA A 292 17.02 2.99 8.07
CA ALA A 292 16.22 1.95 8.68
C ALA A 292 15.28 1.34 7.63
N LEU A 293 15.20 0.01 7.55
CA LEU A 293 14.43 -0.72 6.54
C LEU A 293 13.30 -1.51 7.21
N THR A 294 12.06 -1.32 6.77
CA THR A 294 10.93 -2.10 7.27
C THR A 294 9.98 -2.52 6.16
N ALA A 295 9.18 -3.56 6.41
CA ALA A 295 8.14 -4.06 5.51
C ALA A 295 6.94 -4.52 6.34
N ILE A 296 5.73 -4.14 5.92
CA ILE A 296 4.51 -4.37 6.71
C ILE A 296 3.71 -5.61 6.29
N LYS A 297 4.03 -6.20 5.14
CA LYS A 297 3.23 -7.30 4.56
C LYS A 297 3.27 -8.59 5.37
N SER A 298 4.25 -8.77 6.25
CA SER A 298 4.25 -9.87 7.24
C SER A 298 3.10 -9.77 8.23
N SER A 299 2.60 -8.57 8.49
CA SER A 299 1.48 -8.30 9.42
C SER A 299 0.13 -8.14 8.71
N THR A 300 0.11 -7.51 7.54
CA THR A 300 -1.14 -7.14 6.82
C THR A 300 -1.48 -8.05 5.65
N GLY A 301 -0.55 -8.92 5.22
CA GLY A 301 -0.59 -9.49 3.89
C GLY A 301 -0.37 -8.42 2.81
N HIS A 302 -0.45 -8.82 1.57
CA HIS A 302 -0.35 -7.90 0.45
C HIS A 302 -1.73 -7.37 0.05
N THR A 303 -2.03 -6.13 0.39
CA THR A 303 -3.29 -5.43 0.06
C THR A 303 -3.31 -4.89 -1.38
N LEU A 304 -2.54 -5.51 -2.25
CA LEU A 304 -2.48 -5.28 -3.71
C LEU A 304 -2.40 -3.80 -4.10
N GLY A 305 -3.37 -3.29 -4.87
CA GLY A 305 -3.35 -1.92 -5.38
C GLY A 305 -3.34 -0.83 -4.30
N GLY A 306 -3.90 -1.11 -3.12
CA GLY A 306 -3.89 -0.21 -1.96
C GLY A 306 -2.59 -0.22 -1.15
N SER A 307 -1.70 -1.21 -1.37
CA SER A 307 -0.56 -1.48 -0.49
C SER A 307 0.48 -0.36 -0.41
N GLY A 308 0.76 0.32 -1.52
CA GLY A 308 1.74 1.41 -1.55
C GLY A 308 1.30 2.59 -0.69
N LEU A 309 0.02 2.96 -0.76
CA LEU A 309 -0.52 4.06 0.05
C LEU A 309 -0.63 3.68 1.53
N LEU A 310 -0.93 2.41 1.85
CA LEU A 310 -0.88 1.91 3.22
C LEU A 310 0.54 2.02 3.80
N SER A 311 1.56 1.63 3.04
CA SER A 311 2.97 1.80 3.43
C SER A 311 3.32 3.29 3.62
N LEU A 312 2.83 4.19 2.76
CA LEU A 312 3.04 5.63 2.90
C LEU A 312 2.43 6.18 4.19
N ILE A 313 1.21 5.75 4.54
CA ILE A 313 0.54 6.13 5.79
C ILE A 313 1.36 5.67 6.99
N VAL A 314 1.84 4.42 6.97
CA VAL A 314 2.73 3.89 8.03
C VAL A 314 4.04 4.69 8.10
N ALA A 315 4.63 5.08 6.95
CA ALA A 315 5.80 5.95 6.91
C ALA A 315 5.52 7.29 7.60
N ALA A 316 4.44 7.98 7.21
CA ALA A 316 4.07 9.28 7.79
C ALA A 316 3.89 9.21 9.31
N ILE A 317 3.22 8.16 9.81
CA ILE A 317 3.04 7.95 11.26
C ILE A 317 4.37 7.61 11.94
N SER A 318 5.22 6.79 11.31
CA SER A 318 6.54 6.45 11.84
C SER A 318 7.44 7.68 11.98
N LEU A 319 7.41 8.58 11.00
CA LEU A 319 8.13 9.85 11.08
C LEU A 319 7.61 10.73 12.23
N ARG A 320 6.29 10.85 12.38
CA ARG A 320 5.63 11.64 13.43
C ARG A 320 5.86 11.07 14.82
N LYS A 321 5.65 9.75 14.99
CA LYS A 321 5.86 9.05 16.28
C LYS A 321 7.33 8.80 16.61
N ARG A 322 8.23 8.97 15.62
CA ARG A 322 9.65 8.63 15.72
C ARG A 322 9.86 7.17 16.13
N LEU A 323 9.02 6.28 15.57
CA LEU A 323 8.98 4.88 15.89
C LEU A 323 8.70 4.06 14.62
N VAL A 324 9.62 3.21 14.24
CA VAL A 324 9.52 2.36 13.05
C VAL A 324 9.14 0.94 13.48
N PRO A 325 8.07 0.36 12.91
CA PRO A 325 7.67 -1.02 13.23
C PRO A 325 8.70 -2.03 12.70
N PRO A 326 8.88 -3.18 13.37
CA PRO A 326 9.73 -4.25 12.89
C PRO A 326 9.06 -5.02 11.73
N ILE A 327 9.88 -5.71 10.94
CA ILE A 327 9.41 -6.74 10.01
C ILE A 327 9.04 -7.97 10.86
N LEU A 328 7.75 -8.24 10.95
CA LEU A 328 7.26 -9.33 11.80
C LEU A 328 7.82 -10.70 11.33
N GLY A 329 8.34 -11.48 12.27
CA GLY A 329 8.83 -12.83 12.02
C GLY A 329 10.19 -12.92 11.31
N LEU A 330 10.88 -11.78 11.10
CA LEU A 330 12.22 -11.78 10.50
C LEU A 330 13.28 -12.14 11.56
N THR A 331 13.49 -13.41 11.80
CA THR A 331 14.53 -13.92 12.73
C THR A 331 15.88 -14.14 12.04
N GLU A 332 15.88 -14.68 10.82
CA GLU A 332 17.07 -14.97 10.03
C GLU A 332 16.94 -14.30 8.65
N PRO A 333 17.60 -13.15 8.45
CA PRO A 333 17.62 -12.48 7.14
C PRO A 333 18.32 -13.34 6.06
N MET A 334 17.91 -13.16 4.81
CA MET A 334 18.61 -13.75 3.65
C MET A 334 20.06 -13.29 3.58
N ASP A 335 20.94 -14.15 3.07
CA ASP A 335 22.38 -13.87 3.05
C ASP A 335 22.71 -12.59 2.25
N GLU A 336 21.97 -12.31 1.18
CA GLU A 336 22.13 -11.10 0.37
C GLU A 336 21.74 -9.81 1.10
N ALA A 337 21.01 -9.89 2.19
CA ALA A 337 20.67 -8.74 3.03
C ALA A 337 21.75 -8.40 4.08
N GLU A 338 22.91 -9.07 4.04
CA GLU A 338 24.03 -8.78 4.93
C GLU A 338 24.43 -7.31 4.84
N GLY A 339 24.56 -6.65 5.98
CA GLY A 339 24.96 -5.23 6.08
C GLY A 339 23.81 -4.22 5.93
N LEU A 340 22.60 -4.66 5.53
CA LEU A 340 21.39 -3.83 5.52
C LEU A 340 20.82 -3.68 6.94
N ASP A 341 20.21 -2.52 7.21
CA ASP A 341 19.65 -2.19 8.54
C ASP A 341 18.16 -2.52 8.64
N LEU A 342 17.81 -3.81 8.50
CA LEU A 342 16.46 -4.30 8.66
C LEU A 342 15.98 -4.17 10.12
N VAL A 343 14.87 -3.46 10.35
CA VAL A 343 14.25 -3.36 11.67
C VAL A 343 13.55 -4.68 11.98
N ARG A 344 13.96 -5.34 13.06
CA ARG A 344 13.46 -6.65 13.47
C ARG A 344 13.38 -6.75 15.01
N ASP A 345 12.68 -7.76 15.48
CA ASP A 345 12.47 -8.07 16.90
C ASP A 345 11.63 -7.02 17.62
N GLU A 346 12.10 -5.78 17.73
CA GLU A 346 11.46 -4.68 18.45
C GLU A 346 11.31 -3.43 17.56
N PRO A 347 10.30 -2.59 17.80
CA PRO A 347 10.18 -1.30 17.12
C PRO A 347 11.41 -0.43 17.35
N ARG A 348 11.86 0.26 16.32
CA ARG A 348 13.03 1.14 16.40
C ARG A 348 12.62 2.58 16.65
N GLY A 349 12.98 3.09 17.84
CA GLY A 349 12.90 4.52 18.14
C GLY A 349 14.06 5.30 17.51
N GLY A 350 13.80 6.53 17.04
CA GLY A 350 14.84 7.38 16.46
C GLY A 350 14.31 8.68 15.88
N ARG A 351 15.20 9.52 15.39
CA ARG A 351 14.83 10.71 14.63
C ARG A 351 14.84 10.36 13.15
N PHE A 352 13.68 10.21 12.56
CA PHE A 352 13.47 9.97 11.14
C PHE A 352 12.83 11.22 10.55
N ARG A 353 13.37 11.73 9.47
CA ARG A 353 12.89 12.94 8.80
C ARG A 353 12.37 12.65 7.41
N ILE A 354 13.10 11.86 6.63
CA ILE A 354 12.76 11.54 5.25
C ILE A 354 12.56 10.03 5.12
N ALA A 355 11.43 9.64 4.56
CA ALA A 355 11.14 8.26 4.24
C ALA A 355 10.92 8.06 2.73
N GLN A 356 11.43 6.93 2.22
CA GLN A 356 11.12 6.37 0.92
C GLN A 356 10.08 5.28 1.06
N VAL A 357 9.15 5.19 0.11
CA VAL A 357 8.11 4.16 0.05
C VAL A 357 8.14 3.51 -1.32
N ASP A 358 8.34 2.18 -1.34
CA ASP A 358 8.51 1.40 -2.55
C ASP A 358 7.27 0.56 -2.88
N ALA A 359 6.85 0.57 -4.13
CA ALA A 359 5.80 -0.31 -4.66
C ALA A 359 6.20 -0.83 -6.05
N PHE A 360 6.50 -2.13 -6.12
CA PHE A 360 6.90 -2.82 -7.35
C PHE A 360 5.81 -3.80 -7.77
N GLY A 361 5.14 -3.49 -8.86
CA GLY A 361 3.96 -4.24 -9.32
C GLY A 361 4.31 -5.32 -10.34
N LEU A 362 3.44 -6.33 -10.40
CA LEU A 362 3.43 -7.25 -11.53
C LEU A 362 3.35 -6.48 -12.85
N SER A 363 3.92 -7.06 -13.91
CA SER A 363 4.09 -6.44 -15.23
C SER A 363 5.09 -5.27 -15.24
N GLY A 364 5.94 -5.18 -14.21
CA GLY A 364 7.05 -4.24 -14.16
C GLY A 364 6.66 -2.79 -13.89
N ILE A 365 5.47 -2.54 -13.37
CA ILE A 365 5.05 -1.18 -13.01
C ILE A 365 5.63 -0.84 -11.63
N ASN A 366 6.51 0.15 -11.58
CA ASN A 366 7.19 0.57 -10.35
C ASN A 366 6.82 1.99 -9.98
N ALA A 367 6.63 2.22 -8.69
CA ALA A 367 6.36 3.54 -8.11
C ALA A 367 7.16 3.72 -6.81
N VAL A 368 7.77 4.88 -6.66
CA VAL A 368 8.52 5.26 -5.46
C VAL A 368 8.10 6.66 -5.03
N ALA A 369 7.71 6.81 -3.77
CA ALA A 369 7.36 8.10 -3.17
C ALA A 369 8.38 8.49 -2.10
N ILE A 370 8.71 9.80 -2.04
CA ILE A 370 9.53 10.38 -0.97
C ILE A 370 8.63 11.29 -0.13
N VAL A 371 8.60 11.02 1.16
CA VAL A 371 7.84 11.80 2.14
C VAL A 371 8.76 12.34 3.23
N GLU A 372 8.43 13.53 3.72
CA GLU A 372 9.16 14.21 4.79
C GLU A 372 8.25 14.47 5.98
N ALA A 373 8.77 14.37 7.19
CA ALA A 373 8.05 14.72 8.40
C ALA A 373 7.53 16.16 8.33
N ALA A 374 6.31 16.38 8.79
CA ALA A 374 5.83 17.74 9.05
C ALA A 374 6.73 18.42 10.09
N SER A 375 7.06 19.68 9.87
CA SER A 375 7.95 20.48 10.74
C SER A 375 7.27 20.84 12.06
#